data_f1b4eac6dedbf36ab3fb2ac826c622b7
#
_entry.id   f1b4eac6dedbf36ab3fb2ac826c622b7
#
_cell.length_a   1.000
_cell.length_b   1.000
_cell.length_c   1.000
_cell.angle_alpha   90.00
_cell.angle_beta   90.00
_cell.angle_gamma   90.00
#
_symmetry.space_group_name_H-M   'P 1'
#
loop_
_entity.id
_entity.type
_entity.pdbx_description
1 polymer ?
#
loop_
_entity_poly.entity_id
_entity_poly.type
_entity_poly.pdbx_seq_one_letter_code
_entity_poly.pdbx_strand_id
1 'polypeptide(L)'
;MQWYIKTKNIKVPQKLNYISYMKNTMITTLGVMIDTEKIPKEELYMEDSKLAEDTKTWLRILRKGEIAYGINEVLGYYRQGKNSKSHNKIKAAKYVWELYQKEDISKLKASYYFLCYAYNAIKKRL
;
A
#
# COMPACT_ATOMS: atom_id res chain seq x y z
N MET A 1 -6.32 -18.48 30.25
CA MET A 1 -6.81 -18.12 28.92
C MET A 1 -5.62 -18.06 27.97
N GLN A 2 -5.51 -18.99 27.06
CA GLN A 2 -4.34 -19.07 26.16
C GLN A 2 -4.67 -18.28 24.87
N TRP A 3 -3.98 -17.17 24.66
CA TRP A 3 -4.15 -16.34 23.46
C TRP A 3 -3.29 -16.94 22.34
N TYR A 4 -3.92 -17.52 21.33
CA TYR A 4 -3.21 -17.92 20.11
C TYR A 4 -3.01 -16.72 19.20
N ILE A 5 -1.79 -16.18 19.15
CA ILE A 5 -1.41 -15.17 18.18
C ILE A 5 -0.88 -15.90 16.94
N LYS A 6 -1.66 -15.89 15.86
CA LYS A 6 -1.21 -16.36 14.56
C LYS A 6 -0.42 -15.25 13.89
N THR A 7 0.89 -15.40 13.81
CA THR A 7 1.76 -14.45 13.11
C THR A 7 2.04 -14.95 11.69
N LYS A 8 2.00 -14.04 10.71
CA LYS A 8 2.41 -14.30 9.33
C LYS A 8 3.43 -13.23 8.92
N ASN A 9 4.62 -13.69 8.51
CA ASN A 9 5.62 -12.79 7.98
C ASN A 9 5.27 -12.40 6.54
N ILE A 10 5.27 -11.12 6.26
CA ILE A 10 5.06 -10.57 4.91
C ILE A 10 6.41 -10.14 4.37
N LYS A 11 6.85 -10.80 3.30
CA LYS A 11 8.05 -10.39 2.56
C LYS A 11 7.75 -9.16 1.75
N VAL A 12 8.63 -8.17 1.82
CA VAL A 12 8.53 -6.94 1.04
C VAL A 12 9.48 -6.98 -0.16
N PRO A 13 9.12 -6.36 -1.30
CA PRO A 13 10.04 -6.25 -2.43
C PRO A 13 11.23 -5.36 -2.08
N GLN A 14 12.39 -5.67 -2.65
CA GLN A 14 13.60 -4.88 -2.41
C GLN A 14 13.47 -3.44 -2.91
N LYS A 15 12.75 -3.23 -4.00
CA LYS A 15 12.49 -1.91 -4.60
C LYS A 15 11.05 -1.83 -5.10
N LEU A 16 10.45 -0.66 -4.91
CA LEU A 16 9.15 -0.31 -5.47
C LEU A 16 9.23 1.07 -6.11
N ASN A 17 8.90 1.13 -7.39
CA ASN A 17 8.60 2.36 -8.09
C ASN A 17 7.08 2.56 -8.20
N TYR A 18 6.64 3.64 -8.83
CA TYR A 18 5.22 3.94 -9.04
C TYR A 18 4.42 2.78 -9.65
N ILE A 19 4.91 2.20 -10.75
CA ILE A 19 4.22 1.12 -11.48
C ILE A 19 4.16 -0.16 -10.65
N SER A 20 5.28 -0.57 -10.04
CA SER A 20 5.32 -1.77 -9.21
C SER A 20 4.47 -1.63 -7.95
N TYR A 21 4.37 -0.42 -7.38
CA TYR A 21 3.48 -0.14 -6.27
C TYR A 21 2.00 -0.24 -6.65
N MET A 22 1.60 0.27 -7.82
CA MET A 22 0.23 0.10 -8.31
C MET A 22 -0.16 -1.37 -8.49
N LYS A 23 0.78 -2.21 -8.90
CA LYS A 23 0.54 -3.66 -9.01
C LYS A 23 0.53 -4.39 -7.67
N ASN A 24 1.20 -3.83 -6.67
CA ASN A 24 1.38 -4.46 -5.36
C ASN A 24 1.60 -3.41 -4.27
N THR A 25 0.52 -2.97 -3.65
CA THR A 25 0.53 -1.96 -2.59
C THR A 25 1.14 -2.49 -1.29
N MET A 26 2.47 -2.56 -1.23
CA MET A 26 3.23 -3.17 -0.12
C MET A 26 3.83 -2.19 0.88
N ILE A 27 3.59 -0.88 0.73
CA ILE A 27 4.05 0.11 1.70
C ILE A 27 2.99 0.25 2.79
N THR A 28 3.36 -0.08 4.02
CA THR A 28 2.50 0.10 5.19
C THR A 28 3.04 1.25 6.03
N THR A 29 2.18 2.15 6.47
CA THR A 29 2.56 3.33 7.27
C THR A 29 3.31 2.95 8.55
N LEU A 30 3.00 1.80 9.14
CA LEU A 30 3.65 1.30 10.36
C LEU A 30 5.17 1.10 10.20
N GLY A 31 5.63 0.71 9.01
CA GLY A 31 7.02 0.34 8.76
C GLY A 31 7.75 1.26 7.78
N VAL A 32 7.31 2.51 7.64
CA VAL A 32 7.94 3.48 6.72
C VAL A 32 8.93 4.36 7.45
N MET A 33 10.11 4.51 6.86
CA MET A 33 11.09 5.55 7.17
C MET A 33 11.29 6.40 5.93
N ILE A 34 11.32 7.71 6.09
CA ILE A 34 11.38 8.66 4.97
C ILE A 34 12.58 9.58 5.13
N ASP A 35 13.36 9.71 4.08
CA ASP A 35 14.42 10.69 3.96
C ASP A 35 13.81 12.06 3.65
N THR A 36 13.73 12.92 4.66
CA THR A 36 13.13 14.25 4.53
C THR A 36 14.05 15.30 3.89
N GLU A 37 15.29 14.95 3.58
CA GLU A 37 16.15 15.78 2.73
C GLU A 37 15.76 15.64 1.25
N LYS A 38 15.27 14.46 0.86
CA LYS A 38 14.79 14.18 -0.50
C LYS A 38 13.32 14.45 -0.68
N ILE A 39 12.51 14.11 0.31
CA ILE A 39 11.06 14.26 0.26
C ILE A 39 10.64 15.32 1.28
N PRO A 40 10.26 16.53 0.83
CA PRO A 40 9.81 17.59 1.72
C PRO A 40 8.64 17.16 2.59
N LYS A 41 8.57 17.69 3.80
CA LYS A 41 7.51 17.34 4.77
C LYS A 41 6.10 17.64 4.25
N GLU A 42 5.95 18.63 3.41
CA GLU A 42 4.68 19.00 2.77
C GLU A 42 4.12 17.89 1.90
N GLU A 43 5.00 17.08 1.28
CA GLU A 43 4.62 15.91 0.49
C GLU A 43 4.11 14.73 1.34
N LEU A 44 4.41 14.75 2.63
CA LEU A 44 4.01 13.69 3.57
C LEU A 44 2.62 13.93 4.17
N TYR A 45 2.00 15.08 3.88
CA TYR A 45 0.67 15.37 4.35
C TYR A 45 -0.34 14.36 3.77
N MET A 46 -1.02 13.66 4.66
CA MET A 46 -2.08 12.72 4.29
C MET A 46 -3.41 13.45 4.35
N GLU A 47 -4.09 13.54 3.21
CA GLU A 47 -5.42 14.12 3.15
C GLU A 47 -6.39 13.26 3.98
N ASP A 48 -7.25 13.93 4.74
CA ASP A 48 -8.33 13.23 5.45
C ASP A 48 -9.27 12.60 4.42
N SER A 49 -9.20 11.29 4.32
CA SER A 49 -10.03 10.52 3.42
C SER A 49 -10.60 9.28 4.13
N LYS A 50 -11.74 8.80 3.64
CA LYS A 50 -12.41 7.65 4.25
C LYS A 50 -11.57 6.37 4.19
N LEU A 51 -10.70 6.23 3.20
CA LEU A 51 -9.86 5.05 2.96
C LEU A 51 -8.62 5.39 2.15
N ALA A 52 -7.53 4.67 2.42
CA ALA A 52 -6.29 4.66 1.64
C ALA A 52 -5.61 6.03 1.49
N GLU A 53 -5.71 6.88 2.51
CA GLU A 53 -4.98 8.14 2.62
C GLU A 53 -3.46 7.95 2.46
N ASP A 54 -2.95 6.84 2.99
CA ASP A 54 -1.56 6.43 2.85
C ASP A 54 -1.24 6.04 1.39
N THR A 55 -2.07 5.25 0.74
CA THR A 55 -1.87 4.85 -0.66
C THR A 55 -1.80 6.04 -1.60
N LYS A 56 -2.65 7.06 -1.42
CA LYS A 56 -2.59 8.31 -2.18
C LYS A 56 -1.25 9.02 -2.00
N THR A 57 -0.78 9.10 -0.77
CA THR A 57 0.47 9.76 -0.43
C THR A 57 1.64 9.05 -1.08
N TRP A 58 1.70 7.72 -0.99
CA TRP A 58 2.77 6.94 -1.62
C TRP A 58 2.75 7.02 -3.14
N LEU A 59 1.57 6.99 -3.77
CA LEU A 59 1.45 7.18 -5.23
C LEU A 59 1.96 8.55 -5.65
N ARG A 60 1.63 9.61 -4.92
CA ARG A 60 2.08 10.98 -5.20
C ARG A 60 3.62 11.09 -5.16
N ILE A 61 4.23 10.52 -4.13
CA ILE A 61 5.69 10.53 -3.96
C ILE A 61 6.37 9.71 -5.06
N LEU A 62 5.93 8.47 -5.27
CA LEU A 62 6.53 7.56 -6.25
C LEU A 62 6.34 8.04 -7.70
N ARG A 63 5.25 8.77 -8.00
CA ARG A 63 5.03 9.38 -9.33
C ARG A 63 6.11 10.39 -9.70
N LYS A 64 6.73 11.05 -8.72
CA LYS A 64 7.83 11.99 -8.94
C LYS A 64 9.17 11.32 -9.27
N GLY A 65 9.19 9.99 -9.35
CA GLY A 65 10.38 9.21 -9.68
C GLY A 65 11.11 8.65 -8.46
N GLU A 66 10.57 8.84 -7.25
CA GLU A 66 11.15 8.28 -6.04
C GLU A 66 11.02 6.74 -6.02
N ILE A 67 11.92 6.10 -5.30
CA ILE A 67 11.95 4.65 -5.14
C ILE A 67 11.87 4.31 -3.66
N ALA A 68 10.95 3.41 -3.30
CA ALA A 68 10.91 2.82 -1.98
C ALA A 68 11.77 1.56 -1.93
N TYR A 69 12.60 1.45 -0.90
CA TYR A 69 13.46 0.29 -0.64
C TYR A 69 12.90 -0.52 0.51
N GLY A 70 12.82 -1.83 0.34
CA GLY A 70 12.31 -2.74 1.36
C GLY A 70 13.42 -3.40 2.17
N ILE A 71 13.19 -3.50 3.47
CA ILE A 71 14.04 -4.24 4.41
C ILE A 71 13.27 -5.51 4.81
N ASN A 72 13.82 -6.69 4.52
CA ASN A 72 13.20 -7.98 4.83
C ASN A 72 13.55 -8.46 6.24
N GLU A 73 13.35 -7.59 7.23
CA GLU A 73 13.45 -7.90 8.64
C GLU A 73 12.12 -7.65 9.32
N VAL A 74 11.81 -8.40 10.38
CA VAL A 74 10.59 -8.18 11.17
C VAL A 74 10.84 -7.02 12.12
N LEU A 75 10.44 -5.82 11.70
CA LEU A 75 10.64 -4.58 12.46
C LEU A 75 9.36 -4.14 13.20
N GLY A 76 8.22 -4.74 12.92
CA GLY A 76 6.96 -4.39 13.55
C GLY A 76 5.89 -5.45 13.37
N TYR A 77 4.87 -5.40 14.24
CA TYR A 77 3.72 -6.30 14.20
C TYR A 77 2.44 -5.51 13.96
N TYR A 78 1.73 -5.89 12.90
CA TYR A 78 0.44 -5.30 12.56
C TYR A 78 -0.71 -6.15 13.12
N ARG A 79 -1.45 -5.61 14.08
CA ARG A 79 -2.61 -6.27 14.64
C ARG A 79 -3.82 -6.11 13.72
N GLN A 80 -4.37 -7.22 13.27
CA GLN A 80 -5.63 -7.24 12.51
C GLN A 80 -6.82 -7.42 13.47
N GLY A 81 -7.65 -6.38 13.58
CA GLY A 81 -8.91 -6.44 14.32
C GLY A 81 -10.10 -6.64 13.38
N LYS A 82 -11.16 -7.31 13.87
CA LYS A 82 -12.41 -7.52 13.11
C LYS A 82 -13.08 -6.20 12.68
N ASN A 83 -12.86 -5.12 13.43
CA ASN A 83 -13.44 -3.80 13.19
C ASN A 83 -12.45 -2.82 12.50
N SER A 84 -11.34 -3.31 11.93
CA SER A 84 -10.39 -2.44 11.24
C SER A 84 -10.97 -1.91 9.92
N LYS A 85 -10.60 -0.67 9.54
CA LYS A 85 -10.99 -0.05 8.25
C LYS A 85 -10.70 -0.96 7.04
N SER A 86 -9.65 -1.75 7.10
CA SER A 86 -9.21 -2.67 6.05
C SER A 86 -9.91 -4.05 6.08
N HIS A 87 -10.85 -4.28 7.01
CA HIS A 87 -11.53 -5.57 7.12
C HIS A 87 -12.47 -5.84 5.94
N ASN A 88 -13.18 -4.82 5.46
CA ASN A 88 -14.04 -4.94 4.27
C ASN A 88 -13.21 -4.85 2.98
N LYS A 89 -12.84 -6.02 2.47
CA LYS A 89 -11.94 -6.16 1.30
C LYS A 89 -12.56 -5.70 -0.02
N ILE A 90 -13.86 -5.88 -0.17
CA ILE A 90 -14.60 -5.42 -1.37
C ILE A 90 -14.61 -3.90 -1.40
N LYS A 91 -14.87 -3.26 -0.28
CA LYS A 91 -14.85 -1.79 -0.15
C LYS A 91 -13.45 -1.23 -0.41
N ALA A 92 -12.42 -1.86 0.14
CA ALA A 92 -11.02 -1.49 -0.10
C ALA A 92 -10.63 -1.63 -1.57
N ALA A 93 -11.00 -2.73 -2.22
CA ALA A 93 -10.74 -2.96 -3.65
C ALA A 93 -11.46 -1.93 -4.54
N LYS A 94 -12.73 -1.64 -4.24
CA LYS A 94 -13.49 -0.60 -4.96
C LYS A 94 -12.82 0.75 -4.85
N TYR A 95 -12.34 1.11 -3.66
CA TYR A 95 -11.66 2.38 -3.44
C TYR A 95 -10.32 2.46 -4.21
N VAL A 96 -9.54 1.40 -4.22
CA VAL A 96 -8.29 1.33 -5.01
C VAL A 96 -8.60 1.47 -6.50
N TRP A 97 -9.68 0.84 -7.00
CA TRP A 97 -10.14 1.01 -8.37
C TRP A 97 -10.47 2.46 -8.69
N GLU A 98 -11.25 3.13 -7.84
CA GLU A 98 -11.60 4.56 -7.99
C GLU A 98 -10.35 5.46 -7.96
N LEU A 99 -9.37 5.11 -7.11
CA LEU A 99 -8.10 5.81 -7.05
C LEU A 99 -7.33 5.70 -8.36
N TYR A 100 -7.27 4.50 -8.95
CA TYR A 100 -6.57 4.28 -10.22
C TYR A 100 -7.23 5.00 -11.40
N GLN A 101 -8.56 5.21 -11.36
CA GLN A 101 -9.25 6.00 -12.39
C GLN A 101 -8.87 7.49 -12.34
N LYS A 102 -8.38 7.98 -11.22
CA LYS A 102 -7.92 9.37 -11.05
C LYS A 102 -6.47 9.58 -11.43
N GLU A 103 -5.74 8.47 -11.61
CA GLU A 103 -4.36 8.53 -12.10
C GLU A 103 -4.36 8.85 -13.60
N ASP A 104 -3.37 9.61 -14.06
CA ASP A 104 -3.23 9.99 -15.48
C ASP A 104 -2.67 8.83 -16.31
N ILE A 105 -3.44 7.74 -16.37
CA ILE A 105 -3.12 6.53 -17.13
C ILE A 105 -4.34 6.06 -17.92
N SER A 106 -4.10 5.34 -19.02
CA SER A 106 -5.21 4.78 -19.80
C SER A 106 -6.02 3.76 -18.97
N LYS A 107 -7.32 3.68 -19.26
CA LYS A 107 -8.23 2.72 -18.59
C LYS A 107 -7.75 1.27 -18.70
N LEU A 108 -7.13 0.90 -19.83
CA LEU A 108 -6.56 -0.43 -20.01
C LEU A 108 -5.40 -0.71 -19.06
N LYS A 109 -4.49 0.26 -18.91
CA LYS A 109 -3.38 0.16 -17.94
C LYS A 109 -3.90 0.11 -16.50
N ALA A 110 -4.86 0.96 -16.15
CA ALA A 110 -5.50 0.94 -14.82
C ALA A 110 -6.13 -0.43 -14.53
N SER A 111 -6.86 -1.00 -15.48
CA SER A 111 -7.46 -2.34 -15.35
C SER A 111 -6.40 -3.42 -15.15
N TYR A 112 -5.33 -3.39 -15.93
CA TYR A 112 -4.23 -4.34 -15.79
C TYR A 112 -3.55 -4.25 -14.40
N TYR A 113 -3.25 -3.04 -13.95
CA TYR A 113 -2.63 -2.84 -12.63
C TYR A 113 -3.56 -3.26 -11.50
N PHE A 114 -4.86 -3.01 -11.65
CA PHE A 114 -5.85 -3.46 -10.67
C PHE A 114 -5.95 -4.98 -10.58
N LEU A 115 -5.92 -5.69 -11.71
CA LEU A 115 -5.89 -7.15 -11.74
C LEU A 115 -4.64 -7.69 -11.05
N CYS A 116 -3.47 -7.10 -11.31
CA CYS A 116 -2.23 -7.46 -10.61
C CYS A 116 -2.35 -7.20 -9.10
N TYR A 117 -2.90 -6.06 -8.70
CA TYR A 117 -3.17 -5.74 -7.31
C TYR A 117 -4.08 -6.78 -6.64
N ALA A 118 -5.20 -7.12 -7.27
CA ALA A 118 -6.15 -8.10 -6.76
C ALA A 118 -5.50 -9.49 -6.61
N TYR A 119 -4.75 -9.94 -7.61
CA TYR A 119 -3.99 -11.18 -7.55
C TYR A 119 -3.00 -11.20 -6.38
N ASN A 120 -2.19 -10.16 -6.24
CA ASN A 120 -1.22 -10.05 -5.16
C ASN A 120 -1.90 -9.96 -3.78
N ALA A 121 -3.04 -9.29 -3.67
CA ALA A 121 -3.82 -9.22 -2.44
C ALA A 121 -4.35 -10.58 -2.01
N ILE A 122 -4.75 -11.44 -2.94
CA ILE A 122 -5.17 -12.82 -2.68
C ILE A 122 -3.95 -13.66 -2.28
N LYS A 123 -2.86 -13.59 -3.04
CA LYS A 123 -1.63 -14.34 -2.78
C LYS A 123 -1.04 -14.08 -1.39
N LYS A 124 -1.09 -12.84 -0.92
CA LYS A 124 -0.62 -12.48 0.44
C LYS A 124 -1.39 -13.20 1.56
N ARG A 125 -2.60 -13.68 1.28
CA ARG A 125 -3.45 -14.36 2.28
C ARG A 125 -3.31 -15.86 2.27
N LEU A 126 -2.88 -16.42 1.17
CA LEU A 126 -2.54 -17.83 1.06
C LEU A 126 -1.20 -18.11 1.71
#